data_b744f736ffef42c9c55a50623df7a458
#
_entry.id   b744f736ffef42c9c55a50623df7a458
#
_cell.length_a   1.000
_cell.length_b   1.000
_cell.length_c   1.000
_cell.angle_alpha   90.00
_cell.angle_beta   90.00
_cell.angle_gamma   90.00
#
_symmetry.space_group_name_H-M   'P 1'
#
loop_
_entity.id
_entity.type
_entity.pdbx_description
1 polymer ?
#
loop_
_entity_poly.entity_id
_entity_poly.type
_entity_poly.pdbx_seq_one_letter_code
_entity_poly.pdbx_strand_id
1 'polypeptide(L)'
;MTFSLFAANKYYDNGSQRFTISAGVDFPLSITRFADNTTKTFFDTKLSLGGYGSICYQLNVSPQIALGCEIGYMFNFVIDGKLVTNVPIIAKATWLPVQGTIDIPISLGAGVCYLSLSDGGSYLPFYVSAEIGLQYYFTENWGIGVNTGVWMIPEIYFSSAAKEKNAFATFLPATLMVTYRQ
;
A
#
# COMPACT_ATOMS: atom_id res chain seq x y z
N MET A 1 13.06 28.71 22.12
CA MET A 1 12.66 28.81 20.71
C MET A 1 11.70 27.64 20.45
N THR A 2 10.42 27.87 20.65
CA THR A 2 9.36 26.88 20.38
C THR A 2 9.01 26.98 18.88
N PHE A 3 9.40 25.99 18.12
CA PHE A 3 8.94 25.83 16.75
C PHE A 3 7.45 25.47 16.75
N SER A 4 6.58 26.47 16.58
CA SER A 4 5.19 26.26 16.22
C SER A 4 5.10 25.82 14.75
N LEU A 5 5.41 24.55 14.49
CA LEU A 5 5.34 23.96 13.16
C LEU A 5 3.91 23.52 12.78
N PHE A 6 2.90 23.91 13.55
CA PHE A 6 1.51 23.52 13.36
C PHE A 6 0.55 24.71 13.41
N ALA A 7 0.80 25.71 12.57
CA ALA A 7 -0.27 26.60 12.18
C ALA A 7 -1.04 25.91 11.03
N ALA A 8 -1.94 25.02 11.38
CA ALA A 8 -2.79 24.33 10.42
C ALA A 8 -3.71 25.33 9.74
N ASN A 9 -3.42 25.70 8.51
CA ASN A 9 -4.49 26.03 7.59
C ASN A 9 -5.32 24.75 7.45
N LYS A 10 -6.53 24.76 8.00
CA LYS A 10 -7.45 23.62 7.92
C LYS A 10 -7.94 23.51 6.47
N TYR A 11 -7.28 22.66 5.68
CA TYR A 11 -7.80 22.25 4.36
C TYR A 11 -8.78 21.09 4.48
N TYR A 12 -8.80 20.42 5.65
CA TYR A 12 -9.69 19.32 5.95
C TYR A 12 -10.43 19.58 7.26
N ASP A 13 -11.73 19.41 7.22
CA ASP A 13 -12.60 19.38 8.39
C ASP A 13 -13.07 17.95 8.67
N ASN A 14 -13.71 17.77 9.80
CA ASN A 14 -14.36 16.51 10.14
C ASN A 14 -15.45 16.20 9.10
N GLY A 15 -15.36 15.04 8.44
CA GLY A 15 -16.27 14.65 7.36
C GLY A 15 -15.80 15.01 5.96
N SER A 16 -14.69 15.73 5.78
CA SER A 16 -14.08 15.93 4.46
C SER A 16 -13.72 14.59 3.83
N GLN A 17 -13.92 14.48 2.52
CA GLN A 17 -13.77 13.25 1.78
C GLN A 17 -12.53 13.32 0.89
N ARG A 18 -11.86 12.19 0.74
CA ARG A 18 -10.73 12.02 -0.17
C ARG A 18 -10.95 10.77 -1.02
N PHE A 19 -10.84 10.94 -2.32
CA PHE A 19 -10.86 9.85 -3.29
C PHE A 19 -9.54 9.86 -4.04
N THR A 20 -8.80 8.75 -4.00
CA THR A 20 -7.48 8.63 -4.64
C THR A 20 -7.46 7.45 -5.58
N ILE A 21 -6.98 7.67 -6.79
CA ILE A 21 -6.62 6.61 -7.75
C ILE A 21 -5.10 6.59 -7.84
N SER A 22 -4.51 5.42 -7.71
CA SER A 22 -3.07 5.22 -7.82
C SER A 22 -2.72 4.22 -8.89
N ALA A 23 -1.61 4.44 -9.57
CA ALA A 23 -1.05 3.48 -10.51
C ALA A 23 0.48 3.57 -10.50
N GLY A 24 1.17 2.44 -10.66
CA GLY A 24 2.62 2.42 -10.65
C GLY A 24 3.21 1.04 -10.71
N VAL A 25 4.37 0.90 -10.12
CA VAL A 25 5.15 -0.34 -10.09
C VAL A 25 5.41 -0.79 -8.66
N ASP A 26 5.62 -2.08 -8.49
CA ASP A 26 6.05 -2.69 -7.25
C ASP A 26 7.34 -3.49 -7.46
N PHE A 27 8.26 -3.28 -6.54
CA PHE A 27 9.55 -3.98 -6.51
C PHE A 27 9.50 -5.05 -5.42
N PRO A 28 9.64 -6.36 -5.74
CA PRO A 28 9.73 -7.40 -4.73
C PRO A 28 11.09 -7.31 -4.02
N LEU A 29 11.10 -6.85 -2.76
CA LEU A 29 12.35 -6.66 -2.00
C LEU A 29 12.89 -7.97 -1.46
N SER A 30 12.03 -8.76 -0.82
CA SER A 30 12.44 -10.03 -0.20
C SER A 30 11.28 -10.99 0.00
N ILE A 31 11.61 -12.27 0.02
CA ILE A 31 10.72 -13.36 0.46
C ILE A 31 11.48 -14.18 1.50
N THR A 32 10.98 -14.19 2.72
CA THR A 32 11.53 -14.97 3.83
C THR A 32 10.63 -16.17 4.09
N ARG A 33 11.18 -17.38 4.08
CA ARG A 33 10.50 -18.60 4.49
C ARG A 33 10.86 -18.92 5.94
N PHE A 34 9.86 -19.19 6.77
CA PHE A 34 10.09 -19.46 8.18
C PHE A 34 10.59 -20.88 8.45
N ALA A 35 10.30 -21.86 7.57
CA ALA A 35 10.68 -23.24 7.77
C ALA A 35 12.19 -23.50 7.81
N ASP A 36 12.91 -22.86 6.91
CA ASP A 36 14.37 -23.02 6.75
C ASP A 36 15.14 -21.73 7.07
N ASN A 37 14.42 -20.73 7.58
CA ASN A 37 14.94 -19.39 7.88
C ASN A 37 15.71 -18.77 6.69
N THR A 38 15.27 -19.09 5.46
CA THR A 38 15.93 -18.65 4.23
C THR A 38 15.28 -17.36 3.76
N THR A 39 16.07 -16.31 3.60
CA THR A 39 15.64 -15.03 3.01
C THR A 39 16.19 -14.92 1.60
N LYS A 40 15.31 -14.79 0.61
CA LYS A 40 15.64 -14.45 -0.76
C LYS A 40 15.48 -12.96 -0.98
N THR A 41 16.51 -12.30 -1.44
CA THR A 41 16.48 -10.87 -1.79
C THR A 41 15.97 -10.68 -3.22
N PHE A 42 15.79 -9.43 -3.64
CA PHE A 42 15.25 -9.07 -4.96
C PHE A 42 15.78 -9.91 -6.12
N PHE A 43 17.10 -10.11 -6.20
CA PHE A 43 17.73 -10.89 -7.28
C PHE A 43 17.46 -12.40 -7.21
N ASP A 44 17.08 -12.91 -6.05
CA ASP A 44 16.88 -14.35 -5.80
C ASP A 44 15.40 -14.73 -5.68
N THR A 45 14.48 -13.76 -5.60
CA THR A 45 13.03 -14.00 -5.42
C THR A 45 12.38 -14.67 -6.62
N LYS A 46 13.01 -14.61 -7.79
CA LYS A 46 12.45 -15.02 -9.09
C LYS A 46 11.19 -14.24 -9.50
N LEU A 47 10.81 -13.21 -8.76
CA LEU A 47 9.77 -12.27 -9.15
C LEU A 47 10.39 -11.10 -9.90
N SER A 48 9.79 -10.71 -11.01
CA SER A 48 10.16 -9.50 -11.73
C SER A 48 9.47 -8.27 -11.12
N LEU A 49 9.88 -7.09 -11.58
CA LEU A 49 9.13 -5.86 -11.38
C LEU A 49 7.67 -6.09 -11.76
N GLY A 50 6.77 -5.67 -10.89
CA GLY A 50 5.33 -5.77 -11.07
C GLY A 50 4.65 -4.45 -11.37
N GLY A 51 3.35 -4.52 -11.60
CA GLY A 51 2.48 -3.36 -11.73
C GLY A 51 1.43 -3.33 -10.63
N TYR A 52 1.03 -2.12 -10.26
CA TYR A 52 0.02 -1.87 -9.24
C TYR A 52 -0.94 -0.79 -9.67
N GLY A 53 -2.22 -0.96 -9.31
CA GLY A 53 -3.25 0.06 -9.39
C GLY A 53 -4.21 -0.05 -8.22
N SER A 54 -4.73 1.07 -7.71
CA SER A 54 -5.69 1.06 -6.60
C SER A 54 -6.66 2.22 -6.65
N ILE A 55 -7.75 2.03 -5.93
CA ILE A 55 -8.75 3.04 -5.61
C ILE A 55 -8.88 3.07 -4.09
N CYS A 56 -8.76 4.28 -3.52
CA CYS A 56 -8.86 4.52 -2.10
C CYS A 56 -9.90 5.60 -1.82
N TYR A 57 -10.79 5.33 -0.85
CA TYR A 57 -11.74 6.29 -0.33
C TYR A 57 -11.53 6.47 1.16
N GLN A 58 -11.43 7.72 1.61
CA GLN A 58 -11.22 8.07 3.01
C GLN A 58 -12.08 9.23 3.44
N LEU A 59 -12.49 9.19 4.73
CA LEU A 59 -13.16 10.28 5.44
C LEU A 59 -12.23 10.84 6.50
N ASN A 60 -12.09 12.14 6.58
CA ASN A 60 -11.39 12.82 7.65
C ASN A 60 -12.20 12.74 8.95
N VAL A 61 -11.68 12.04 9.94
CA VAL A 61 -12.24 11.98 11.31
C VAL A 61 -11.69 13.09 12.20
N SER A 62 -10.65 13.75 11.74
CA SER A 62 -10.12 15.00 12.29
C SER A 62 -9.41 15.77 11.16
N PRO A 63 -9.04 17.04 11.38
CA PRO A 63 -8.32 17.80 10.36
C PRO A 63 -7.03 17.14 9.85
N GLN A 64 -6.41 16.28 10.67
CA GLN A 64 -5.13 15.64 10.34
C GLN A 64 -5.22 14.14 10.12
N ILE A 65 -6.37 13.49 10.40
CA ILE A 65 -6.49 12.03 10.34
C ILE A 65 -7.65 11.67 9.43
N ALA A 66 -7.39 10.89 8.41
CA ALA A 66 -8.38 10.28 7.54
C ALA A 66 -8.39 8.76 7.71
N LEU A 67 -9.58 8.18 7.71
CA LEU A 67 -9.81 6.73 7.77
C LEU A 67 -10.64 6.30 6.56
N GLY A 68 -10.37 5.13 6.03
CA GLY A 68 -11.13 4.61 4.91
C GLY A 68 -10.67 3.23 4.46
N CYS A 69 -10.93 2.92 3.21
CA CYS A 69 -10.57 1.64 2.61
C CYS A 69 -9.93 1.83 1.24
N GLU A 70 -9.10 0.87 0.89
CA GLU A 70 -8.46 0.78 -0.41
C GLU A 70 -8.64 -0.63 -0.97
N ILE A 71 -8.93 -0.70 -2.26
CA ILE A 71 -8.87 -1.92 -3.05
C ILE A 71 -7.84 -1.73 -4.15
N GLY A 72 -6.94 -2.69 -4.30
CA GLY A 72 -5.87 -2.66 -5.29
C GLY A 72 -5.84 -3.89 -6.16
N TYR A 73 -5.04 -3.81 -7.19
CA TYR A 73 -4.65 -4.90 -8.06
C TYR A 73 -3.15 -4.84 -8.30
N MET A 74 -2.43 -5.89 -7.96
CA MET A 74 -0.99 -6.02 -8.12
C MET A 74 -0.69 -7.28 -8.91
N PHE A 75 0.29 -7.22 -9.79
CA PHE A 75 0.75 -8.39 -10.53
C PHE A 75 2.27 -8.38 -10.68
N ASN A 76 2.86 -9.57 -10.59
CA ASN A 76 4.29 -9.78 -10.83
C ASN A 76 4.46 -11.00 -11.75
N PHE A 77 5.49 -10.97 -12.59
CA PHE A 77 5.87 -12.12 -13.39
C PHE A 77 6.95 -12.93 -12.66
N VAL A 78 6.81 -14.24 -12.64
CA VAL A 78 7.88 -15.15 -12.25
C VAL A 78 8.80 -15.37 -13.47
N ILE A 79 10.08 -15.67 -13.24
CA ILE A 79 11.08 -15.91 -14.31
C ILE A 79 10.61 -16.96 -15.32
N ASP A 80 9.79 -17.92 -14.91
CA ASP A 80 9.20 -18.95 -15.77
C ASP A 80 7.99 -18.46 -16.59
N GLY A 81 7.70 -17.14 -16.61
CA GLY A 81 6.60 -16.53 -17.34
C GLY A 81 5.24 -16.67 -16.68
N LYS A 82 5.16 -17.22 -15.47
CA LYS A 82 3.92 -17.36 -14.71
C LYS A 82 3.53 -16.03 -14.06
N LEU A 83 2.24 -15.75 -14.03
CA LEU A 83 1.68 -14.55 -13.42
C LEU A 83 1.27 -14.82 -11.98
N VAL A 84 1.72 -13.99 -11.06
CA VAL A 84 1.22 -13.90 -9.68
C VAL A 84 0.35 -12.66 -9.61
N THR A 85 -0.88 -12.82 -9.21
CA THR A 85 -1.86 -11.73 -9.06
C THR A 85 -2.25 -11.59 -7.60
N ASN A 86 -2.28 -10.36 -7.11
CA ASN A 86 -2.68 -10.01 -5.77
C ASN A 86 -3.76 -8.93 -5.80
N VAL A 87 -4.84 -9.13 -5.05
CA VAL A 87 -5.93 -8.14 -4.90
C VAL A 87 -6.04 -7.77 -3.43
N PRO A 88 -5.30 -6.75 -2.95
CA PRO A 88 -5.42 -6.28 -1.57
C PRO A 88 -6.74 -5.52 -1.36
N ILE A 89 -7.38 -5.81 -0.23
CA ILE A 89 -8.54 -5.09 0.31
C ILE A 89 -8.17 -4.71 1.73
N ILE A 90 -7.96 -3.42 1.99
CA ILE A 90 -7.39 -2.94 3.23
C ILE A 90 -8.21 -1.80 3.84
N ALA A 91 -8.24 -1.75 5.17
CA ALA A 91 -8.55 -0.54 5.91
C ALA A 91 -7.29 0.33 5.96
N LYS A 92 -7.43 1.63 5.71
CA LYS A 92 -6.31 2.59 5.62
C LYS A 92 -6.54 3.77 6.54
N ALA A 93 -5.54 4.07 7.36
CA ALA A 93 -5.47 5.27 8.17
C ALA A 93 -4.36 6.18 7.62
N THR A 94 -4.67 7.45 7.43
CA THR A 94 -3.71 8.44 6.90
C THR A 94 -3.60 9.62 7.86
N TRP A 95 -2.37 9.93 8.23
CA TRP A 95 -2.02 11.14 8.93
C TRP A 95 -1.51 12.18 7.94
N LEU A 96 -1.98 13.41 8.07
CA LEU A 96 -1.68 14.56 7.20
C LEU A 96 -0.98 15.65 8.03
N PRO A 97 0.33 15.52 8.33
CA PRO A 97 1.06 16.51 9.10
C PRO A 97 1.24 17.84 8.35
N VAL A 98 1.31 17.80 7.04
CA VAL A 98 1.41 18.96 6.16
C VAL A 98 0.19 18.97 5.25
N GLN A 99 -0.52 20.10 5.20
CA GLN A 99 -1.74 20.30 4.45
C GLN A 99 -1.72 21.64 3.74
N GLY A 100 -2.21 21.68 2.51
CA GLY A 100 -2.27 22.93 1.76
C GLY A 100 -2.32 22.72 0.26
N THR A 101 -1.54 23.52 -0.43
CA THR A 101 -1.20 23.30 -1.85
C THR A 101 -0.34 22.04 -2.00
N ILE A 102 0.42 21.70 -0.95
CA ILE A 102 1.20 20.47 -0.85
C ILE A 102 0.73 19.72 0.40
N ASP A 103 0.35 18.45 0.22
CA ASP A 103 0.07 17.53 1.30
C ASP A 103 1.17 16.46 1.38
N ILE A 104 1.49 16.05 2.61
CA ILE A 104 2.38 14.91 2.87
C ILE A 104 1.58 13.85 3.63
N PRO A 105 0.87 12.95 2.94
CA PRO A 105 0.16 11.85 3.59
C PRO A 105 1.14 10.78 4.08
N ILE A 106 0.98 10.36 5.34
CA ILE A 106 1.64 9.20 5.93
C ILE A 106 0.54 8.19 6.25
N SER A 107 0.58 7.03 5.63
CA SER A 107 -0.52 6.06 5.69
C SER A 107 -0.07 4.72 6.26
N LEU A 108 -0.96 4.11 7.04
CA LEU A 108 -0.87 2.72 7.46
C LEU A 108 -2.11 1.99 6.96
N GLY A 109 -1.90 0.80 6.41
CA GLY A 109 -2.98 -0.06 5.92
C GLY A 109 -2.87 -1.47 6.49
N ALA A 110 -4.02 -2.09 6.73
CA ALA A 110 -4.09 -3.49 7.12
C ALA A 110 -5.35 -4.15 6.56
N GLY A 111 -5.23 -5.39 6.14
CA GLY A 111 -6.35 -6.13 5.59
C GLY A 111 -5.96 -7.51 5.08
N VAL A 112 -6.59 -7.91 4.02
CA VAL A 112 -6.37 -9.22 3.37
C VAL A 112 -6.04 -9.01 1.89
N CYS A 113 -5.33 -9.97 1.33
CA CYS A 113 -4.94 -9.95 -0.08
C CYS A 113 -5.39 -11.28 -0.72
N TYR A 114 -6.18 -11.21 -1.78
CA TYR A 114 -6.46 -12.40 -2.58
C TYR A 114 -5.28 -12.64 -3.52
N LEU A 115 -4.50 -13.68 -3.23
CA LEU A 115 -3.36 -14.11 -4.03
C LEU A 115 -3.77 -15.25 -4.94
N SER A 116 -3.49 -15.15 -6.22
CA SER A 116 -3.72 -16.18 -7.22
C SER A 116 -2.46 -16.45 -8.04
N LEU A 117 -2.17 -17.73 -8.20
CA LEU A 117 -1.09 -18.24 -9.05
C LEU A 117 -1.70 -18.80 -10.33
N SER A 118 -1.09 -18.54 -11.49
CA SER A 118 -1.57 -19.03 -12.78
C SER A 118 -1.66 -20.56 -12.89
N ASP A 119 -1.02 -21.33 -11.98
CA ASP A 119 -1.07 -22.80 -11.93
C ASP A 119 -2.22 -23.35 -11.06
N GLY A 120 -3.16 -22.49 -10.62
CA GLY A 120 -4.42 -22.96 -10.00
C GLY A 120 -4.43 -22.98 -8.48
N GLY A 121 -3.50 -22.33 -7.79
CA GLY A 121 -3.57 -22.09 -6.34
C GLY A 121 -4.13 -20.70 -6.04
N SER A 122 -5.10 -20.60 -5.12
CA SER A 122 -5.52 -19.31 -4.56
C SER A 122 -5.40 -19.33 -3.04
N TYR A 123 -5.07 -18.18 -2.45
CA TYR A 123 -4.83 -18.04 -1.04
C TYR A 123 -5.21 -16.62 -0.57
N LEU A 124 -5.57 -16.48 0.70
CA LEU A 124 -5.99 -15.21 1.29
C LEU A 124 -5.03 -14.82 2.44
N PRO A 125 -3.81 -14.33 2.15
CA PRO A 125 -2.89 -13.85 3.17
C PRO A 125 -3.33 -12.53 3.78
N PHE A 126 -2.76 -12.20 4.94
CA PHE A 126 -2.81 -10.85 5.47
C PHE A 126 -2.00 -9.90 4.61
N TYR A 127 -2.36 -8.62 4.67
CA TYR A 127 -1.66 -7.53 4.00
C TYR A 127 -1.51 -6.37 4.97
N VAL A 128 -0.30 -5.83 5.04
CA VAL A 128 0.02 -4.64 5.85
C VAL A 128 0.84 -3.68 5.00
N SER A 129 0.53 -2.40 5.06
CA SER A 129 1.28 -1.36 4.36
C SER A 129 1.65 -0.20 5.27
N ALA A 130 2.82 0.38 5.01
CA ALA A 130 3.24 1.66 5.56
C ALA A 130 3.76 2.52 4.40
N GLU A 131 3.16 3.69 4.20
CA GLU A 131 3.37 4.49 3.01
C GLU A 131 3.56 5.96 3.35
N ILE A 132 4.32 6.66 2.53
CA ILE A 132 4.47 8.10 2.55
C ILE A 132 4.29 8.65 1.13
N GLY A 133 3.56 9.75 1.01
CA GLY A 133 3.31 10.41 -0.26
C GLY A 133 3.67 11.89 -0.25
N LEU A 134 3.72 12.44 -1.43
CA LEU A 134 3.78 13.88 -1.68
C LEU A 134 2.73 14.20 -2.73
N GLN A 135 1.78 15.07 -2.40
CA GLN A 135 0.69 15.49 -3.28
C GLN A 135 0.74 17.00 -3.52
N TYR A 136 0.58 17.42 -4.76
CA TYR A 136 0.45 18.81 -5.17
C TYR A 136 -0.96 19.05 -5.70
N TYR A 137 -1.69 19.99 -5.09
CA TYR A 137 -3.03 20.40 -5.50
C TYR A 137 -2.96 21.58 -6.44
N PHE A 138 -3.30 21.34 -7.71
CA PHE A 138 -3.36 22.37 -8.75
C PHE A 138 -4.70 23.10 -8.79
N THR A 139 -5.72 22.57 -8.10
CA THR A 139 -6.97 23.26 -7.76
C THR A 139 -7.27 23.02 -6.28
N GLU A 140 -8.32 23.62 -5.75
CA GLU A 140 -8.76 23.38 -4.36
C GLU A 140 -9.09 21.91 -4.10
N ASN A 141 -9.60 21.20 -5.11
CA ASN A 141 -10.09 19.83 -4.99
C ASN A 141 -9.16 18.78 -5.62
N TRP A 142 -8.49 19.12 -6.72
CA TRP A 142 -7.72 18.14 -7.50
C TRP A 142 -6.22 18.26 -7.27
N GLY A 143 -5.59 17.13 -6.99
CA GLY A 143 -4.15 17.02 -6.82
C GLY A 143 -3.57 15.81 -7.56
N ILE A 144 -2.29 15.91 -7.85
CA ILE A 144 -1.45 14.82 -8.35
C ILE A 144 -0.29 14.60 -7.39
N GLY A 145 0.22 13.40 -7.32
CA GLY A 145 1.33 13.11 -6.40
C GLY A 145 2.03 11.81 -6.68
N VAL A 146 2.98 11.53 -5.82
CA VAL A 146 3.74 10.28 -5.79
C VAL A 146 3.61 9.65 -4.42
N ASN A 147 3.66 8.32 -4.37
CA ASN A 147 3.61 7.56 -3.13
C ASN A 147 4.61 6.40 -3.19
N THR A 148 5.23 6.13 -2.05
CA THR A 148 6.12 4.99 -1.86
C THR A 148 5.98 4.47 -0.44
N GLY A 149 6.56 3.31 -0.16
CA GLY A 149 6.49 2.72 1.18
C GLY A 149 6.98 1.29 1.22
N VAL A 150 6.44 0.55 2.15
CA VAL A 150 6.71 -0.89 2.31
C VAL A 150 5.39 -1.62 2.43
N TRP A 151 5.22 -2.64 1.61
CA TRP A 151 4.12 -3.57 1.68
C TRP A 151 4.61 -4.92 2.15
N MET A 152 3.84 -5.53 3.06
CA MET A 152 4.18 -6.78 3.71
C MET A 152 3.01 -7.74 3.56
N ILE A 153 3.28 -8.92 3.03
CA ILE A 153 2.28 -10.00 2.84
C ILE A 153 2.74 -11.20 3.66
N PRO A 154 2.32 -11.32 4.93
CA PRO A 154 2.57 -12.50 5.74
C PRO A 154 1.63 -13.64 5.33
N GLU A 155 2.21 -14.71 4.79
CA GLU A 155 1.53 -15.97 4.50
C GLU A 155 1.62 -16.88 5.71
N ILE A 156 0.55 -16.92 6.51
CA ILE A 156 0.51 -17.69 7.76
C ILE A 156 -0.50 -18.83 7.60
N TYR A 157 0.00 -20.06 7.52
CA TYR A 157 -0.80 -21.27 7.53
C TYR A 157 -0.94 -21.78 8.97
N PHE A 158 -2.18 -21.87 9.47
CA PHE A 158 -2.47 -22.31 10.84
C PHE A 158 -2.44 -23.85 10.98
N SER A 159 -2.55 -24.58 9.88
CA SER A 159 -2.47 -26.05 9.88
C SER A 159 -1.04 -26.53 10.11
N SER A 160 -0.86 -27.49 11.03
CA SER A 160 0.46 -28.06 11.32
C SER A 160 1.14 -28.69 10.10
N ALA A 161 0.37 -29.26 9.18
CA ALA A 161 0.86 -29.84 7.92
C ALA A 161 1.34 -28.79 6.90
N ALA A 162 0.95 -27.53 7.07
CA ALA A 162 1.28 -26.44 6.14
C ALA A 162 2.20 -25.38 6.74
N LYS A 163 2.59 -25.49 8.01
CA LYS A 163 3.50 -24.53 8.69
C LYS A 163 4.83 -24.33 7.98
N GLU A 164 5.32 -25.36 7.28
CA GLU A 164 6.54 -25.29 6.49
C GLU A 164 6.42 -24.33 5.27
N LYS A 165 5.18 -23.95 4.90
CA LYS A 165 4.91 -23.03 3.79
C LYS A 165 4.80 -21.58 4.24
N ASN A 166 4.87 -21.31 5.55
CA ASN A 166 4.80 -19.95 6.06
C ASN A 166 5.93 -19.11 5.46
N ALA A 167 5.53 -17.98 4.88
CA ALA A 167 6.44 -17.05 4.22
C ALA A 167 6.07 -15.60 4.54
N PHE A 168 6.97 -14.71 4.29
CA PHE A 168 6.80 -13.28 4.46
C PHE A 168 7.38 -12.57 3.24
N ALA A 169 6.52 -11.99 2.44
CA ALA A 169 6.92 -11.23 1.26
C ALA A 169 6.90 -9.72 1.54
N THR A 170 7.92 -9.02 1.08
CA THR A 170 8.04 -7.58 1.22
C THR A 170 8.22 -6.94 -0.15
N PHE A 171 7.46 -5.87 -0.41
CA PHE A 171 7.49 -5.11 -1.65
C PHE A 171 7.71 -3.63 -1.37
N LEU A 172 8.33 -2.94 -2.32
CA LEU A 172 8.47 -1.48 -2.35
C LEU A 172 7.65 -0.93 -3.52
N PRO A 173 6.53 -0.25 -3.25
CA PRO A 173 5.75 0.42 -4.29
C PRO A 173 6.38 1.75 -4.69
N ALA A 174 6.18 2.13 -5.95
CA ALA A 174 6.40 3.47 -6.46
C ALA A 174 5.22 3.82 -7.37
N THR A 175 4.31 4.68 -6.87
CA THR A 175 3.05 4.97 -7.55
C THR A 175 2.86 6.46 -7.80
N LEU A 176 2.18 6.77 -8.87
CA LEU A 176 1.57 8.07 -9.14
C LEU A 176 0.15 8.06 -8.59
N MET A 177 -0.28 9.19 -8.06
CA MET A 177 -1.62 9.36 -7.49
C MET A 177 -2.34 10.53 -8.12
N VAL A 178 -3.64 10.37 -8.34
CA VAL A 178 -4.59 11.46 -8.59
C VAL A 178 -5.59 11.46 -7.44
N THR A 179 -5.72 12.58 -6.76
CA THR A 179 -6.59 12.71 -5.59
C THR A 179 -7.61 13.82 -5.82
N TYR A 180 -8.85 13.51 -5.50
CA TYR A 180 -9.94 14.48 -5.34
C TYR A 180 -10.26 14.61 -3.85
N ARG A 181 -10.32 15.84 -3.35
CA ARG A 181 -10.75 16.17 -1.98
C ARG A 181 -11.94 17.11 -1.98
N GLN A 182 -12.85 16.91 -1.00
CA GLN A 182 -14.05 17.72 -0.82
C GLN A 182 -14.28 18.01 0.66
#